data_7373c59398088eedaacd37586253ce23
#
_entry.id   7373c59398088eedaacd37586253ce23
#
_cell.length_a   1.000
_cell.length_b   1.000
_cell.length_c   1.000
_cell.angle_alpha   90.00
_cell.angle_beta   90.00
_cell.angle_gamma   90.00
#
_symmetry.space_group_name_H-M   'P 1'
#
loop_
_entity.id
_entity.type
_entity.pdbx_description
1 polymer ?
#
loop_
_entity_poly.entity_id
_entity_poly.type
_entity_poly.pdbx_seq_one_letter_code
_entity_poly.pdbx_strand_id
1 'polypeptide(L)'
;MQNIYTESCPLWDRGPSRYSEYPACTQTVLSDKITENTKEKGRREHMSFVGLTFFKDRIIGYGDTKGSCFIDGKLQEDKERGKIPKVFTTKDFIICTYGVNSFEVVGDKTGEIFIENWLEDNIGKVNYPEDLVKRLHEYLLKEENLLALNEQLHFIAGYIEMGQRVLVRASVNKMELSIKREYVTIPLFAYGGNDAYVQYFNKATIQLMSDEEDIKKNIERAVKKFDRELPYNPVGGDIIVKTWSPQK
;
A
#
# COMPACT_ATOMS: atom_id res chain seq x y z
N MET A 1 21.02 23.11 35.80
CA MET A 1 22.29 23.53 35.22
C MET A 1 22.87 22.35 34.46
N GLN A 2 22.75 22.33 33.15
CA GLN A 2 23.61 21.51 32.29
C GLN A 2 23.50 22.03 30.85
N ASN A 3 24.64 22.19 30.25
CA ASN A 3 25.00 23.03 29.13
C ASN A 3 24.42 22.56 27.77
N ILE A 4 23.95 23.55 27.00
CA ILE A 4 23.66 23.48 25.57
C ILE A 4 24.98 23.79 24.83
N TYR A 5 25.49 22.86 24.03
CA TYR A 5 26.53 23.13 23.05
C TYR A 5 25.90 23.37 21.68
N THR A 6 26.06 24.59 21.21
CA THR A 6 25.85 24.98 19.81
C THR A 6 27.17 24.89 19.09
N GLU A 7 27.30 23.98 18.10
CA GLU A 7 28.42 24.03 17.16
C GLU A 7 27.99 24.71 15.86
N SER A 8 28.70 25.78 15.56
CA SER A 8 28.60 26.60 14.35
C SER A 8 29.35 25.96 13.19
N CYS A 9 28.71 25.85 12.02
CA CYS A 9 29.39 25.54 10.75
C CYS A 9 30.16 26.75 10.22
N PRO A 10 31.40 26.60 9.73
CA PRO A 10 32.13 27.65 9.08
C PRO A 10 31.77 27.82 7.60
N LEU A 11 31.64 29.06 7.20
CA LEU A 11 31.57 29.57 5.82
C LEU A 11 32.84 29.20 5.06
N TRP A 12 32.69 28.62 3.85
CA TRP A 12 33.75 28.55 2.85
C TRP A 12 33.40 29.34 1.61
N ASP A 13 34.39 30.06 1.16
CA ASP A 13 34.46 31.12 0.20
C ASP A 13 34.40 30.60 -1.25
N ARG A 14 34.08 31.51 -2.18
CA ARG A 14 33.73 31.28 -3.58
C ARG A 14 34.96 30.99 -4.45
N GLY A 15 34.81 30.09 -5.42
CA GLY A 15 35.59 30.04 -6.64
C GLY A 15 34.82 29.31 -7.74
N PRO A 16 34.88 29.77 -9.02
CA PRO A 16 34.00 29.32 -10.08
C PRO A 16 34.63 28.21 -10.93
N SER A 17 33.94 27.09 -11.17
CA SER A 17 33.93 26.45 -12.51
C SER A 17 33.14 25.15 -12.56
N ARG A 18 32.19 25.15 -13.47
CA ARG A 18 31.84 24.11 -14.47
C ARG A 18 31.40 22.71 -14.01
N TYR A 19 30.32 22.35 -14.66
CA TYR A 19 29.67 21.07 -14.81
C TYR A 19 28.63 20.72 -13.71
N SER A 20 27.41 20.78 -14.21
CA SER A 20 26.19 20.28 -13.57
C SER A 20 26.30 18.77 -13.29
N GLU A 21 26.64 18.41 -12.09
CA GLU A 21 26.29 17.11 -11.54
C GLU A 21 24.97 17.29 -10.80
N TYR A 22 23.92 16.68 -11.33
CA TYR A 22 22.67 16.53 -10.60
C TYR A 22 22.97 15.76 -9.32
N PRO A 23 22.57 16.25 -8.14
CA PRO A 23 22.75 15.49 -6.92
C PRO A 23 21.99 14.18 -7.07
N ALA A 24 22.69 13.07 -6.83
CA ALA A 24 22.09 11.75 -6.75
C ALA A 24 20.90 11.82 -5.79
N CYS A 25 19.72 11.58 -6.35
CA CYS A 25 18.47 11.52 -5.60
C CYS A 25 18.61 10.40 -4.57
N THR A 26 18.79 10.76 -3.30
CA THR A 26 18.82 9.81 -2.20
C THR A 26 17.42 9.21 -2.12
N GLN A 27 17.26 8.01 -2.65
CA GLN A 27 16.05 7.22 -2.51
C GLN A 27 15.82 6.96 -1.02
N THR A 28 14.86 7.64 -0.43
CA THR A 28 14.34 7.24 0.86
C THR A 28 13.46 6.02 0.62
N VAL A 29 14.08 4.85 0.60
CA VAL A 29 13.38 3.57 0.63
C VAL A 29 12.85 3.42 2.04
N LEU A 30 11.61 3.85 2.25
CA LEU A 30 10.87 3.55 3.47
C LEU A 30 10.40 2.09 3.39
N SER A 31 11.30 1.16 3.67
CA SER A 31 10.91 -0.19 4.06
C SER A 31 10.34 -0.10 5.47
N ASP A 32 9.16 -0.65 5.68
CA ASP A 32 8.61 -0.87 7.01
C ASP A 32 9.61 -1.72 7.82
N LYS A 33 10.50 -1.07 8.58
CA LYS A 33 11.16 -1.71 9.71
C LYS A 33 10.11 -1.87 10.82
N ILE A 34 9.19 -2.81 10.61
CA ILE A 34 8.42 -3.36 11.71
C ILE A 34 9.41 -4.23 12.49
N THR A 35 9.76 -3.72 13.64
CA THR A 35 10.49 -4.32 14.77
C THR A 35 10.65 -5.84 14.67
N GLU A 36 11.92 -6.25 14.47
CA GLU A 36 12.41 -7.58 14.81
C GLU A 36 12.27 -7.79 16.32
N ASN A 37 11.16 -8.34 16.77
CA ASN A 37 11.06 -9.05 18.05
C ASN A 37 9.74 -9.81 18.16
N THR A 38 9.57 -10.87 17.35
CA THR A 38 8.76 -12.03 17.74
C THR A 38 9.31 -13.25 17.02
N LYS A 39 10.07 -14.04 17.77
CA LYS A 39 10.46 -15.38 17.37
C LYS A 39 9.22 -16.20 17.05
N GLU A 40 9.20 -16.78 15.84
CA GLU A 40 8.50 -18.01 15.47
C GLU A 40 7.00 -18.12 15.84
N LYS A 41 6.16 -17.31 15.23
CA LYS A 41 4.80 -17.72 14.84
C LYS A 41 4.68 -17.42 13.35
N GLY A 42 4.32 -18.43 12.58
CA GLY A 42 4.37 -18.49 11.12
C GLY A 42 4.11 -17.13 10.47
N ARG A 43 5.11 -16.68 9.74
CA ARG A 43 5.08 -15.42 8.96
C ARG A 43 3.92 -15.56 7.98
N ARG A 44 2.77 -14.92 8.28
CA ARG A 44 1.63 -14.90 7.37
C ARG A 44 2.04 -14.02 6.20
N GLU A 45 2.33 -14.65 5.08
CA GLU A 45 2.69 -13.93 3.86
C GLU A 45 1.47 -13.14 3.38
N HIS A 46 1.65 -11.84 3.15
CA HIS A 46 0.63 -11.05 2.48
C HIS A 46 0.41 -11.60 1.06
N MET A 47 -0.85 -11.83 0.70
CA MET A 47 -1.25 -12.54 -0.51
C MET A 47 -1.49 -11.62 -1.72
N SER A 48 -1.19 -10.34 -1.59
CA SER A 48 -1.47 -9.32 -2.61
C SER A 48 -0.24 -8.50 -2.90
N PHE A 49 -0.21 -7.84 -4.04
CA PHE A 49 0.75 -6.78 -4.32
C PHE A 49 0.01 -5.54 -4.80
N VAL A 50 0.28 -4.42 -4.15
CA VAL A 50 -0.26 -3.10 -4.51
C VAL A 50 0.81 -2.03 -4.41
N GLY A 51 0.60 -0.91 -5.06
CA GLY A 51 1.47 0.23 -4.90
C GLY A 51 0.90 1.53 -5.41
N LEU A 52 1.57 2.61 -5.03
CA LEU A 52 1.35 3.97 -5.53
C LEU A 52 2.66 4.54 -6.06
N THR A 53 2.59 5.21 -7.20
CA THR A 53 3.67 6.03 -7.74
C THR A 53 3.22 7.48 -7.78
N PHE A 54 4.00 8.36 -7.14
CA PHE A 54 3.72 9.78 -7.05
C PHE A 54 4.55 10.54 -8.08
N PHE A 55 3.85 11.23 -8.99
CA PHE A 55 4.44 12.16 -9.96
C PHE A 55 4.10 13.60 -9.60
N LYS A 56 4.60 14.54 -10.42
CA LYS A 56 4.36 15.97 -10.20
C LYS A 56 2.87 16.35 -10.32
N ASP A 57 2.14 15.74 -11.22
CA ASP A 57 0.78 16.11 -11.64
C ASP A 57 -0.27 15.02 -11.37
N ARG A 58 0.17 13.82 -11.00
CA ARG A 58 -0.70 12.66 -10.82
C ARG A 58 -0.16 11.64 -9.84
N ILE A 59 -1.02 10.75 -9.41
CA ILE A 59 -0.68 9.56 -8.63
C ILE A 59 -1.23 8.36 -9.38
N ILE A 60 -0.40 7.34 -9.60
CA ILE A 60 -0.81 6.10 -10.25
C ILE A 60 -0.87 5.01 -9.18
N GLY A 61 -2.05 4.41 -9.01
CA GLY A 61 -2.25 3.26 -8.15
C GLY A 61 -2.37 1.98 -8.96
N TYR A 62 -1.81 0.91 -8.45
CA TYR A 62 -1.82 -0.39 -9.11
C TYR A 62 -1.90 -1.53 -8.12
N GLY A 63 -2.42 -2.66 -8.59
CA GLY A 63 -2.56 -3.88 -7.80
C GLY A 63 -3.02 -5.06 -8.62
N ASP A 64 -2.80 -6.24 -8.10
CA ASP A 64 -3.31 -7.49 -8.62
C ASP A 64 -4.77 -7.71 -8.17
N THR A 65 -5.48 -8.62 -8.85
CA THR A 65 -6.87 -8.96 -8.49
C THR A 65 -7.04 -10.38 -7.95
N LYS A 66 -5.95 -11.15 -7.83
CA LYS A 66 -6.02 -12.52 -7.36
C LYS A 66 -6.46 -12.58 -5.90
N GLY A 67 -7.53 -13.29 -5.63
CA GLY A 67 -7.92 -13.73 -4.29
C GLY A 67 -7.17 -15.01 -3.93
N SER A 68 -6.80 -15.17 -2.66
CA SER A 68 -6.21 -16.40 -2.14
C SER A 68 -6.80 -16.73 -0.80
N CYS A 69 -7.05 -18.01 -0.55
CA CYS A 69 -7.59 -18.55 0.69
C CYS A 69 -6.79 -19.77 1.15
N PHE A 70 -6.92 -20.11 2.41
CA PHE A 70 -6.37 -21.35 2.95
C PHE A 70 -7.43 -22.44 2.93
N ILE A 71 -7.16 -23.54 2.21
CA ILE A 71 -7.98 -24.74 2.20
C ILE A 71 -7.09 -25.90 2.65
N ASP A 72 -7.48 -26.61 3.69
CA ASP A 72 -6.73 -27.73 4.28
C ASP A 72 -5.28 -27.37 4.63
N GLY A 73 -5.08 -26.14 5.15
CA GLY A 73 -3.76 -25.63 5.52
C GLY A 73 -2.84 -25.28 4.34
N LYS A 74 -3.34 -25.30 3.12
CA LYS A 74 -2.60 -24.92 1.91
C LYS A 74 -3.17 -23.64 1.33
N LEU A 75 -2.28 -22.74 0.94
CA LEU A 75 -2.63 -21.53 0.22
C LEU A 75 -3.03 -21.87 -1.21
N GLN A 76 -4.20 -21.42 -1.65
CA GLN A 76 -4.77 -21.66 -2.96
C GLN A 76 -5.47 -20.41 -3.48
N GLU A 77 -5.76 -20.39 -4.78
CA GLU A 77 -6.59 -19.36 -5.38
C GLU A 77 -8.05 -19.49 -4.91
N ASP A 78 -8.61 -18.37 -4.47
CA ASP A 78 -10.03 -18.27 -4.16
C ASP A 78 -10.85 -18.16 -5.45
N LYS A 79 -11.26 -19.30 -5.95
CA LYS A 79 -12.03 -19.37 -7.20
C LYS A 79 -13.49 -18.94 -7.03
N GLU A 80 -14.01 -18.97 -5.82
CA GLU A 80 -15.41 -18.62 -5.55
C GLU A 80 -15.61 -17.10 -5.59
N ARG A 81 -14.66 -16.33 -5.07
CA ARG A 81 -14.71 -14.87 -5.08
C ARG A 81 -14.25 -14.25 -6.41
N GLY A 82 -13.50 -14.99 -7.22
CA GLY A 82 -12.99 -14.50 -8.49
C GLY A 82 -12.00 -13.35 -8.35
N LYS A 83 -12.23 -12.25 -9.09
CA LYS A 83 -11.33 -11.09 -9.11
C LYS A 83 -11.70 -10.09 -8.01
N ILE A 84 -10.78 -9.84 -7.09
CA ILE A 84 -10.95 -8.91 -5.98
C ILE A 84 -10.27 -7.57 -6.33
N PRO A 85 -11.02 -6.48 -6.53
CA PRO A 85 -10.42 -5.17 -6.77
C PRO A 85 -9.68 -4.68 -5.53
N LYS A 86 -8.48 -4.14 -5.74
CA LYS A 86 -7.62 -3.64 -4.67
C LYS A 86 -7.22 -2.17 -4.88
N VAL A 87 -7.63 -1.56 -5.97
CA VAL A 87 -7.32 -0.17 -6.33
C VAL A 87 -8.61 0.60 -6.55
N PHE A 88 -8.82 1.63 -5.76
CA PHE A 88 -10.02 2.47 -5.77
C PHE A 88 -9.63 3.93 -5.96
N THR A 89 -10.48 4.68 -6.68
CA THR A 89 -10.28 6.11 -6.90
C THR A 89 -11.56 6.87 -6.60
N THR A 90 -11.41 8.06 -6.05
CA THR A 90 -12.47 9.06 -5.92
C THR A 90 -12.06 10.33 -6.64
N LYS A 91 -12.87 11.38 -6.54
CA LYS A 91 -12.45 12.72 -6.99
C LYS A 91 -11.32 13.31 -6.11
N ASP A 92 -11.21 12.88 -4.85
CA ASP A 92 -10.35 13.49 -3.85
C ASP A 92 -9.06 12.71 -3.57
N PHE A 93 -9.05 11.37 -3.80
CA PHE A 93 -7.88 10.53 -3.52
C PHE A 93 -7.89 9.20 -4.29
N ILE A 94 -6.75 8.52 -4.27
CA ILE A 94 -6.58 7.14 -4.70
C ILE A 94 -6.14 6.27 -3.51
N ILE A 95 -6.64 5.04 -3.42
CA ILE A 95 -6.35 4.12 -2.33
C ILE A 95 -6.19 2.69 -2.85
N CYS A 96 -5.22 1.98 -2.29
CA CYS A 96 -4.99 0.57 -2.53
C CYS A 96 -5.11 -0.21 -1.22
N THR A 97 -5.61 -1.45 -1.30
CA THR A 97 -5.80 -2.34 -0.14
C THR A 97 -5.00 -3.62 -0.29
N TYR A 98 -4.49 -4.14 0.82
CA TYR A 98 -3.82 -5.44 0.89
C TYR A 98 -3.94 -6.04 2.30
N GLY A 99 -3.61 -7.32 2.44
CA GLY A 99 -3.83 -8.07 3.67
C GLY A 99 -5.11 -8.87 3.59
N VAL A 100 -5.95 -8.82 4.63
CA VAL A 100 -7.25 -9.52 4.60
C VAL A 100 -8.22 -8.86 3.62
N ASN A 101 -9.03 -9.69 2.97
CA ASN A 101 -10.04 -9.23 2.01
C ASN A 101 -11.46 -9.30 2.56
N SER A 102 -11.64 -10.00 3.68
CA SER A 102 -12.92 -10.13 4.38
C SER A 102 -12.71 -10.28 5.86
N PHE A 103 -13.76 -9.97 6.62
CA PHE A 103 -13.85 -10.22 8.05
C PHE A 103 -14.98 -11.19 8.30
N GLU A 104 -14.70 -12.26 9.04
CA GLU A 104 -15.66 -13.31 9.35
C GLU A 104 -16.59 -12.88 10.50
N VAL A 105 -17.89 -13.08 10.28
CA VAL A 105 -18.95 -12.86 11.28
C VAL A 105 -19.46 -14.22 11.74
N VAL A 106 -19.51 -14.46 13.04
CA VAL A 106 -19.95 -15.71 13.65
C VAL A 106 -21.20 -15.48 14.49
N GLY A 107 -22.07 -16.49 14.57
CA GLY A 107 -23.32 -16.44 15.36
C GLY A 107 -24.55 -16.78 14.53
N ASP A 108 -25.72 -16.21 14.89
CA ASP A 108 -26.98 -16.49 14.22
C ASP A 108 -27.02 -16.10 12.74
N LYS A 109 -26.13 -15.21 12.33
CA LYS A 109 -25.91 -14.77 10.95
C LYS A 109 -24.43 -14.94 10.60
N THR A 110 -24.00 -16.19 10.42
CA THR A 110 -22.66 -16.47 9.90
C THR A 110 -22.51 -15.91 8.50
N GLY A 111 -21.40 -15.22 8.24
CA GLY A 111 -21.12 -14.63 6.95
C GLY A 111 -19.78 -13.93 6.91
N GLU A 112 -19.50 -13.26 5.82
CA GLU A 112 -18.29 -12.47 5.64
C GLU A 112 -18.63 -11.03 5.27
N ILE A 113 -17.89 -10.10 5.82
CA ILE A 113 -17.89 -8.70 5.39
C ILE A 113 -16.80 -8.56 4.35
N PHE A 114 -17.19 -8.50 3.08
CA PHE A 114 -16.26 -8.29 1.98
C PHE A 114 -15.84 -6.82 1.90
N ILE A 115 -14.54 -6.59 1.95
CA ILE A 115 -13.96 -5.25 2.05
C ILE A 115 -14.22 -4.43 0.80
N GLU A 116 -14.12 -5.03 -0.37
CA GLU A 116 -14.40 -4.35 -1.64
C GLU A 116 -15.82 -3.78 -1.70
N ASN A 117 -16.82 -4.56 -1.26
CA ASN A 117 -18.21 -4.11 -1.24
C ASN A 117 -18.41 -2.95 -0.25
N TRP A 118 -17.82 -3.09 0.95
CA TRP A 118 -17.87 -2.02 1.94
C TRP A 118 -17.21 -0.73 1.43
N LEU A 119 -16.07 -0.85 0.73
CA LEU A 119 -15.37 0.29 0.15
C LEU A 119 -16.20 0.94 -0.94
N GLU A 120 -16.77 0.19 -1.88
CA GLU A 120 -17.64 0.71 -2.94
C GLU A 120 -18.78 1.54 -2.38
N ASP A 121 -19.40 1.08 -1.29
CA ASP A 121 -20.51 1.76 -0.63
C ASP A 121 -20.09 3.02 0.15
N ASN A 122 -18.84 3.13 0.59
CA ASN A 122 -18.43 4.15 1.56
C ASN A 122 -17.37 5.13 1.03
N ILE A 123 -16.59 4.78 0.03
CA ILE A 123 -15.46 5.59 -0.44
C ILE A 123 -15.89 6.97 -0.96
N GLY A 124 -17.05 7.07 -1.60
CA GLY A 124 -17.59 8.35 -2.10
C GLY A 124 -18.17 9.27 -1.01
N LYS A 125 -18.22 8.82 0.25
CA LYS A 125 -18.83 9.56 1.37
C LYS A 125 -17.81 10.34 2.21
N VAL A 126 -16.55 10.29 1.83
CA VAL A 126 -15.44 10.95 2.53
C VAL A 126 -14.53 11.68 1.55
N ASN A 127 -13.84 12.71 2.03
CA ASN A 127 -12.89 13.50 1.22
C ASN A 127 -11.43 13.10 1.49
N TYR A 128 -11.16 12.39 2.58
CA TYR A 128 -9.81 11.96 2.97
C TYR A 128 -9.77 10.46 3.23
N PRO A 129 -8.70 9.77 2.83
CA PRO A 129 -8.56 8.33 3.05
C PRO A 129 -8.48 7.97 4.53
N GLU A 130 -7.96 8.86 5.37
CA GLU A 130 -7.91 8.67 6.82
C GLU A 130 -9.31 8.53 7.44
N ASP A 131 -10.27 9.30 6.94
CA ASP A 131 -11.66 9.26 7.44
C ASP A 131 -12.37 7.99 6.97
N LEU A 132 -12.02 7.49 5.78
CA LEU A 132 -12.51 6.20 5.30
C LEU A 132 -12.07 5.06 6.23
N VAL A 133 -10.77 5.04 6.60
CA VAL A 133 -10.21 3.99 7.46
C VAL A 133 -10.78 4.07 8.88
N LYS A 134 -10.96 5.27 9.44
CA LYS A 134 -11.63 5.46 10.75
C LYS A 134 -13.07 4.95 10.71
N ARG A 135 -13.82 5.29 9.65
CA ARG A 135 -15.19 4.82 9.45
C ARG A 135 -15.29 3.30 9.35
N LEU A 136 -14.32 2.67 8.69
CA LEU A 136 -14.25 1.21 8.66
C LEU A 136 -14.01 0.64 10.06
N HIS A 137 -13.07 1.19 10.81
CA HIS A 137 -12.80 0.75 12.19
C HIS A 137 -14.04 0.89 13.08
N GLU A 138 -14.74 2.03 13.00
CA GLU A 138 -16.00 2.23 13.74
C GLU A 138 -17.08 1.22 13.35
N TYR A 139 -17.14 0.86 12.07
CA TYR A 139 -18.05 -0.16 11.59
C TYR A 139 -17.70 -1.55 12.16
N LEU A 140 -16.41 -1.93 12.11
CA LEU A 140 -15.93 -3.19 12.66
C LEU A 140 -16.14 -3.30 14.19
N LEU A 141 -15.99 -2.19 14.92
CA LEU A 141 -16.24 -2.13 16.37
C LEU A 141 -17.70 -2.37 16.73
N LYS A 142 -18.64 -1.92 15.87
CA LYS A 142 -20.09 -2.08 16.11
C LYS A 142 -20.59 -3.48 15.78
N GLU A 143 -19.85 -4.24 14.99
CA GLU A 143 -20.23 -5.60 14.63
C GLU A 143 -19.85 -6.56 15.77
N GLU A 144 -20.82 -6.85 16.64
CA GLU A 144 -20.60 -7.62 17.87
C GLU A 144 -20.09 -9.04 17.58
N ASN A 145 -20.62 -9.65 16.51
CA ASN A 145 -20.32 -11.02 16.11
C ASN A 145 -19.08 -11.17 15.23
N LEU A 146 -18.35 -10.08 14.97
CA LEU A 146 -17.13 -10.14 14.18
C LEU A 146 -16.03 -10.88 14.93
N LEU A 147 -15.44 -11.87 14.27
CA LEU A 147 -14.31 -12.61 14.81
C LEU A 147 -13.11 -11.66 14.96
N ALA A 148 -12.58 -11.53 16.17
CA ALA A 148 -11.39 -10.73 16.44
C ALA A 148 -10.14 -11.50 15.99
N LEU A 149 -9.83 -11.45 14.71
CA LEU A 149 -8.61 -12.02 14.17
C LEU A 149 -7.46 -11.02 14.33
N ASN A 150 -6.24 -11.54 14.54
CA ASN A 150 -5.02 -10.72 14.55
C ASN A 150 -4.62 -10.22 13.16
N GLU A 151 -5.37 -10.62 12.14
CA GLU A 151 -5.14 -10.24 10.78
C GLU A 151 -5.62 -8.82 10.53
N GLN A 152 -4.82 -8.06 9.79
CA GLN A 152 -5.10 -6.66 9.50
C GLN A 152 -5.35 -6.46 8.00
N LEU A 153 -6.31 -5.58 7.70
CA LEU A 153 -6.42 -4.94 6.42
C LEU A 153 -5.49 -3.73 6.40
N HIS A 154 -4.71 -3.61 5.36
CA HIS A 154 -3.79 -2.50 5.17
C HIS A 154 -4.22 -1.62 4.01
N PHE A 155 -3.89 -0.34 4.11
CA PHE A 155 -4.14 0.67 3.10
C PHE A 155 -2.87 1.43 2.75
N ILE A 156 -2.71 1.73 1.47
CA ILE A 156 -1.82 2.77 0.97
C ILE A 156 -2.67 3.73 0.16
N ALA A 157 -2.70 5.00 0.54
CA ALA A 157 -3.49 5.99 -0.16
C ALA A 157 -2.66 7.23 -0.49
N GLY A 158 -3.08 7.95 -1.52
CA GLY A 158 -2.42 9.16 -1.94
C GLY A 158 -3.39 10.23 -2.40
N TYR A 159 -3.07 11.49 -2.09
CA TYR A 159 -3.78 12.67 -2.55
C TYR A 159 -2.87 13.89 -2.59
N ILE A 160 -3.39 15.02 -3.06
CA ILE A 160 -2.68 16.30 -3.06
C ILE A 160 -3.43 17.28 -2.18
N GLU A 161 -2.74 17.84 -1.20
CA GLU A 161 -3.26 18.86 -0.31
C GLU A 161 -2.36 20.10 -0.36
N MET A 162 -2.95 21.27 -0.63
CA MET A 162 -2.21 22.54 -0.77
C MET A 162 -1.00 22.45 -1.71
N GLY A 163 -1.11 21.66 -2.79
CA GLY A 163 -0.04 21.42 -3.75
C GLY A 163 1.03 20.42 -3.32
N GLN A 164 0.96 19.90 -2.10
CA GLN A 164 1.85 18.88 -1.58
C GLN A 164 1.24 17.47 -1.73
N ARG A 165 2.07 16.48 -1.99
CA ARG A 165 1.64 15.09 -2.09
C ARG A 165 1.66 14.47 -0.72
N VAL A 166 0.58 13.79 -0.39
CA VAL A 166 0.38 13.12 0.87
C VAL A 166 0.30 11.63 0.64
N LEU A 167 1.14 10.87 1.33
CA LEU A 167 1.05 9.42 1.44
C LEU A 167 0.41 9.08 2.78
N VAL A 168 -0.61 8.24 2.75
CA VAL A 168 -1.24 7.66 3.94
C VAL A 168 -0.99 6.16 3.92
N ARG A 169 -0.46 5.64 5.02
CA ARG A 169 -0.40 4.21 5.32
C ARG A 169 -1.29 3.94 6.51
N ALA A 170 -2.14 2.95 6.40
CA ALA A 170 -3.01 2.59 7.49
C ALA A 170 -3.15 1.07 7.61
N SER A 171 -3.44 0.62 8.82
CA SER A 171 -3.87 -0.74 9.08
C SER A 171 -5.03 -0.75 10.06
N VAL A 172 -5.95 -1.68 9.85
CA VAL A 172 -7.16 -1.79 10.64
C VAL A 172 -7.60 -3.23 10.80
N ASN A 173 -8.03 -3.57 12.00
CA ASN A 173 -8.87 -4.70 12.33
C ASN A 173 -9.86 -4.29 13.44
N LYS A 174 -10.60 -5.23 14.02
CA LYS A 174 -11.54 -4.90 15.11
C LYS A 174 -10.85 -4.32 16.36
N MET A 175 -9.59 -4.72 16.63
CA MET A 175 -8.89 -4.39 17.88
C MET A 175 -8.02 -3.15 17.75
N GLU A 176 -7.52 -2.88 16.55
CA GLU A 176 -6.47 -1.90 16.32
C GLU A 176 -6.72 -1.05 15.08
N LEU A 177 -6.37 0.23 15.19
CA LEU A 177 -6.32 1.18 14.10
C LEU A 177 -4.97 1.90 14.13
N SER A 178 -4.25 1.86 13.04
CA SER A 178 -3.04 2.63 12.83
C SER A 178 -3.18 3.49 11.58
N ILE A 179 -2.88 4.77 11.67
CA ILE A 179 -2.86 5.69 10.52
C ILE A 179 -1.60 6.53 10.61
N LYS A 180 -0.78 6.47 9.56
CA LYS A 180 0.41 7.29 9.39
C LYS A 180 0.25 8.13 8.14
N ARG A 181 0.41 9.44 8.28
CA ARG A 181 0.36 10.42 7.21
C ARG A 181 1.70 11.11 7.07
N GLU A 182 2.17 11.27 5.83
CA GLU A 182 3.43 11.94 5.55
C GLU A 182 3.37 12.72 4.22
N TYR A 183 4.02 13.89 4.20
CA TYR A 183 4.26 14.61 2.96
C TYR A 183 5.47 14.00 2.25
N VAL A 184 5.34 13.80 0.95
CA VAL A 184 6.34 13.05 0.18
C VAL A 184 6.99 13.89 -0.90
N THR A 185 8.28 13.64 -1.10
CA THR A 185 9.05 14.20 -2.21
C THR A 185 8.92 13.30 -3.43
N ILE A 186 8.77 13.86 -4.59
CA ILE A 186 8.61 13.15 -5.87
C ILE A 186 9.95 12.99 -6.61
N PRO A 187 10.12 11.93 -7.39
CA PRO A 187 9.23 10.77 -7.50
C PRO A 187 9.29 9.87 -6.25
N LEU A 188 8.14 9.32 -5.85
CA LEU A 188 8.06 8.34 -4.77
C LEU A 188 7.31 7.11 -5.25
N PHE A 189 7.80 5.94 -4.84
CA PHE A 189 7.16 4.64 -5.01
C PHE A 189 6.84 4.06 -3.64
N ALA A 190 5.58 3.76 -3.41
CA ALA A 190 5.11 3.13 -2.17
C ALA A 190 4.49 1.77 -2.52
N TYR A 191 4.96 0.71 -1.88
CA TYR A 191 4.50 -0.65 -2.11
C TYR A 191 3.91 -1.24 -0.84
N GLY A 192 3.01 -2.21 -1.02
CA GLY A 192 2.45 -3.02 0.05
C GLY A 192 2.10 -4.42 -0.44
N GLY A 193 1.98 -5.36 0.50
CA GLY A 193 1.62 -6.73 0.23
C GLY A 193 2.79 -7.70 0.28
N ASN A 194 2.88 -8.61 -0.67
CA ASN A 194 3.84 -9.72 -0.66
C ASN A 194 5.29 -9.23 -0.67
N ASP A 195 6.07 -9.67 0.32
CA ASP A 195 7.45 -9.24 0.55
C ASP A 195 8.38 -9.49 -0.65
N ALA A 196 8.20 -10.58 -1.39
CA ALA A 196 9.03 -10.88 -2.55
C ALA A 196 8.84 -9.85 -3.66
N TYR A 197 7.59 -9.43 -3.88
CA TYR A 197 7.25 -8.39 -4.85
C TYR A 197 7.74 -7.02 -4.39
N VAL A 198 7.49 -6.66 -3.12
CA VAL A 198 7.97 -5.41 -2.55
C VAL A 198 9.50 -5.31 -2.67
N GLN A 199 10.24 -6.36 -2.33
CA GLN A 199 11.70 -6.39 -2.49
C GLN A 199 12.14 -6.33 -3.95
N TYR A 200 11.43 -7.02 -4.86
CA TYR A 200 11.73 -6.99 -6.28
C TYR A 200 11.63 -5.56 -6.83
N PHE A 201 10.51 -4.87 -6.57
CA PHE A 201 10.28 -3.52 -7.07
C PHE A 201 11.12 -2.45 -6.39
N ASN A 202 11.49 -2.64 -5.13
CA ASN A 202 12.45 -1.75 -4.45
C ASN A 202 13.86 -1.80 -5.07
N LYS A 203 14.21 -2.90 -5.77
CA LYS A 203 15.48 -3.04 -6.48
C LYS A 203 15.41 -2.54 -7.93
N ALA A 204 14.21 -2.37 -8.48
CA ALA A 204 14.02 -1.87 -9.84
C ALA A 204 14.37 -0.39 -9.92
N THR A 205 14.91 0.03 -11.08
CA THR A 205 15.18 1.43 -11.32
C THR A 205 13.89 2.20 -11.63
N ILE A 206 13.80 3.44 -11.19
CA ILE A 206 12.67 4.36 -11.41
C ILE A 206 12.24 4.47 -12.89
N GLN A 207 13.18 4.32 -13.81
CA GLN A 207 12.94 4.40 -15.26
C GLN A 207 11.98 3.33 -15.82
N LEU A 208 11.67 2.30 -15.05
CA LEU A 208 10.78 1.21 -15.46
C LEU A 208 9.30 1.47 -15.18
N MET A 209 8.93 2.60 -14.56
CA MET A 209 7.57 2.90 -14.11
C MET A 209 7.16 4.34 -14.46
N SER A 210 7.26 4.71 -15.74
CA SER A 210 6.99 6.07 -16.19
C SER A 210 5.50 6.35 -16.46
N ASP A 211 4.75 5.34 -16.87
CA ASP A 211 3.32 5.45 -17.19
C ASP A 211 2.55 4.15 -16.81
N GLU A 212 1.25 4.15 -17.05
CA GLU A 212 0.37 3.02 -16.69
C GLU A 212 0.75 1.72 -17.39
N GLU A 213 1.10 1.81 -18.67
CA GLU A 213 1.45 0.64 -19.49
C GLU A 213 2.76 0.01 -19.04
N ASP A 214 3.77 0.84 -18.75
CA ASP A 214 5.05 0.39 -18.21
C ASP A 214 4.89 -0.28 -16.84
N ILE A 215 4.10 0.33 -15.95
CA ILE A 215 3.79 -0.23 -14.64
C ILE A 215 3.14 -1.60 -14.81
N LYS A 216 2.11 -1.69 -15.63
CA LYS A 216 1.39 -2.95 -15.88
C LYS A 216 2.30 -4.02 -16.43
N LYS A 217 3.08 -3.74 -17.49
CA LYS A 217 4.04 -4.67 -18.08
C LYS A 217 5.08 -5.17 -17.08
N ASN A 218 5.57 -4.27 -16.21
CA ASN A 218 6.58 -4.64 -15.22
C ASN A 218 6.00 -5.57 -14.14
N ILE A 219 4.77 -5.31 -13.69
CA ILE A 219 4.09 -6.20 -12.74
C ILE A 219 3.82 -7.56 -13.39
N GLU A 220 3.30 -7.60 -14.63
CA GLU A 220 3.07 -8.86 -15.36
C GLU A 220 4.36 -9.66 -15.56
N ARG A 221 5.50 -8.99 -15.82
CA ARG A 221 6.81 -9.66 -15.87
C ARG A 221 7.22 -10.24 -14.52
N ALA A 222 6.99 -9.51 -13.44
CA ALA A 222 7.24 -10.00 -12.09
C ALA A 222 6.36 -11.22 -11.78
N VAL A 223 5.05 -11.17 -12.12
CA VAL A 223 4.13 -12.31 -11.96
C VAL A 223 4.67 -13.54 -12.69
N LYS A 224 5.00 -13.41 -13.99
CA LYS A 224 5.57 -14.52 -14.79
C LYS A 224 6.89 -15.07 -14.23
N LYS A 225 7.70 -14.22 -13.60
CA LYS A 225 8.92 -14.65 -12.92
C LYS A 225 8.58 -15.48 -11.69
N PHE A 226 7.75 -14.96 -10.80
CA PHE A 226 7.40 -15.62 -9.54
C PHE A 226 6.53 -16.87 -9.72
N ASP A 227 5.74 -16.95 -10.80
CA ASP A 227 5.04 -18.19 -11.18
C ASP A 227 6.00 -19.37 -11.43
N ARG A 228 7.26 -19.09 -11.81
CA ARG A 228 8.29 -20.10 -12.05
C ARG A 228 9.14 -20.38 -10.81
N GLU A 229 9.24 -19.43 -9.90
CA GLU A 229 10.17 -19.49 -8.75
C GLU A 229 9.47 -19.91 -7.46
N LEU A 230 8.16 -19.66 -7.33
CA LEU A 230 7.41 -19.99 -6.13
C LEU A 230 6.53 -21.23 -6.33
N PRO A 231 6.42 -22.10 -5.32
CA PRO A 231 5.47 -23.22 -5.33
C PRO A 231 4.03 -22.79 -5.56
N TYR A 232 3.67 -21.62 -5.03
CA TYR A 232 2.41 -20.91 -5.24
C TYR A 232 2.70 -19.41 -5.29
N ASN A 233 2.29 -18.76 -6.38
CA ASN A 233 2.37 -17.30 -6.48
C ASN A 233 1.04 -16.68 -6.01
N PRO A 234 1.02 -15.97 -4.88
CA PRO A 234 -0.21 -15.39 -4.34
C PRO A 234 -0.66 -14.12 -5.07
N VAL A 235 0.20 -13.57 -5.94
CA VAL A 235 -0.06 -12.36 -6.73
C VAL A 235 -0.36 -12.75 -8.17
N GLY A 236 -1.42 -12.17 -8.75
CA GLY A 236 -1.81 -12.51 -10.12
C GLY A 236 -3.22 -12.06 -10.47
N GLY A 237 -3.85 -12.78 -11.38
CA GLY A 237 -5.11 -12.32 -11.98
C GLY A 237 -4.87 -11.14 -12.92
N ASP A 238 -5.83 -10.22 -13.00
CA ASP A 238 -5.64 -8.98 -13.76
C ASP A 238 -4.80 -7.99 -12.96
N ILE A 239 -3.95 -7.26 -13.65
CA ILE A 239 -3.26 -6.12 -13.07
C ILE A 239 -4.07 -4.86 -13.37
N ILE A 240 -4.62 -4.27 -12.33
CA ILE A 240 -5.37 -3.03 -12.40
C ILE A 240 -4.41 -1.86 -12.17
N VAL A 241 -4.46 -0.89 -13.07
CA VAL A 241 -3.74 0.38 -12.95
C VAL A 241 -4.75 1.51 -13.10
N LYS A 242 -4.72 2.47 -12.19
CA LYS A 242 -5.60 3.64 -12.20
C LYS A 242 -4.77 4.90 -11.94
N THR A 243 -5.01 5.92 -12.74
CA THR A 243 -4.43 7.25 -12.53
C THR A 243 -5.43 8.16 -11.82
N TRP A 244 -4.95 8.87 -10.85
CA TRP A 244 -5.66 9.94 -10.16
C TRP A 244 -4.92 11.27 -10.35
N SER A 245 -5.66 12.33 -10.64
CA SER A 245 -5.14 13.70 -10.70
C SER A 245 -6.12 14.63 -9.99
N PRO A 246 -5.64 15.68 -9.31
CA PRO A 246 -6.51 16.65 -8.67
C PRO A 246 -7.40 17.32 -9.73
N GLN A 247 -8.68 17.41 -9.45
CA GLN A 247 -9.59 18.19 -10.29
C GLN A 247 -9.22 19.68 -10.17
N LYS A 248 -9.10 20.35 -11.31
CA LYS A 248 -8.79 21.79 -11.38
C LYS A 248 -10.00 22.62 -10.97
#